data_b41495fb37a2dfe5b68ec8c504ab6023
#
_entry.id   b41495fb37a2dfe5b68ec8c504ab6023
#
_cell.length_a   1.000
_cell.length_b   1.000
_cell.length_c   1.000
_cell.angle_alpha   90.00
_cell.angle_beta   90.00
_cell.angle_gamma   90.00
#
_symmetry.space_group_name_H-M   'P 1'
#
loop_
_entity.id
_entity.type
_entity.pdbx_description
1 polymer ?
#
loop_
_entity_poly.entity_id
_entity_poly.type
_entity_poly.pdbx_seq_one_letter_code
_entity_poly.pdbx_strand_id
1 'polypeptide(L)'
;MKKLNFICIPLFCVVLGAFAQTKTVQVAAFEKVIISPHIAVELVQGAEESVVIENAKVPMNKINIKVEGNTLRVYLDGAKMVTKSERVSTDKWKGKKSIYNGTMATAKITYRTLNNLSIRGEEVVKVKSVLEQEDLKLAIYGESKVYFNHLNLEELTVAIYGESYLEIADGEVQRQVFRAYGESEVNALEMRNSVTKITAYGESNFRVNVSDRLKVTCYGETTINYTGDAEIDKGIVIGEAEIRKIG
;
A
#
# COMPACT_ATOMS: atom_id res chain seq x y z
N MET A 1 -26.44 -1.34 74.68
CA MET A 1 -25.74 -2.06 73.61
C MET A 1 -26.27 -1.57 72.27
N LYS A 2 -25.55 -0.65 71.59
CA LYS A 2 -25.93 -0.10 70.27
C LYS A 2 -25.33 -0.98 69.16
N LYS A 3 -26.20 -1.60 68.36
CA LYS A 3 -25.75 -2.35 67.16
C LYS A 3 -25.44 -1.40 66.03
N LEU A 4 -24.19 -1.40 65.58
CA LEU A 4 -23.69 -0.63 64.42
C LEU A 4 -23.93 -1.47 63.15
N ASN A 5 -24.88 -1.05 62.32
CA ASN A 5 -25.13 -1.66 61.04
C ASN A 5 -24.13 -1.13 60.01
N PHE A 6 -23.23 -2.01 59.51
CA PHE A 6 -22.32 -1.74 58.39
C PHE A 6 -23.08 -1.89 57.08
N ILE A 7 -23.37 -0.79 56.41
CA ILE A 7 -23.92 -0.81 55.03
C ILE A 7 -22.76 -0.94 54.07
N CYS A 8 -22.63 -2.11 53.47
CA CYS A 8 -21.68 -2.39 52.38
C CYS A 8 -22.28 -1.86 51.08
N ILE A 9 -21.75 -0.74 50.56
CA ILE A 9 -22.14 -0.23 49.24
C ILE A 9 -21.30 -0.97 48.17
N PRO A 10 -21.91 -1.73 47.25
CA PRO A 10 -21.16 -2.36 46.17
C PRO A 10 -20.69 -1.27 45.20
N LEU A 11 -19.39 -1.12 45.06
CA LEU A 11 -18.75 -0.29 44.05
C LEU A 11 -18.98 -0.93 42.66
N PHE A 12 -19.94 -0.40 41.92
CA PHE A 12 -20.23 -0.82 40.54
C PHE A 12 -19.18 -0.20 39.62
N CYS A 13 -18.12 -0.96 39.30
CA CYS A 13 -17.16 -0.55 38.27
C CYS A 13 -17.84 -0.62 36.89
N VAL A 14 -18.28 0.52 36.40
CA VAL A 14 -18.69 0.66 34.99
C VAL A 14 -17.43 0.58 34.13
N VAL A 15 -17.18 -0.58 33.53
CA VAL A 15 -16.17 -0.72 32.48
C VAL A 15 -16.71 -0.02 31.24
N LEU A 16 -16.29 1.23 31.00
CA LEU A 16 -16.49 1.92 29.73
C LEU A 16 -15.64 1.21 28.66
N GLY A 17 -16.21 0.25 27.99
CA GLY A 17 -15.63 -0.34 26.79
C GLY A 17 -15.48 0.76 25.73
N ALA A 18 -14.26 1.10 25.35
CA ALA A 18 -13.99 1.93 24.20
C ALA A 18 -14.39 1.12 22.95
N PHE A 19 -15.60 1.32 22.48
CA PHE A 19 -16.02 0.79 21.17
C PHE A 19 -15.24 1.54 20.11
N ALA A 20 -14.35 0.86 19.40
CA ALA A 20 -13.77 1.39 18.16
C ALA A 20 -14.93 1.76 17.23
N GLN A 21 -15.05 3.04 16.87
CA GLN A 21 -16.13 3.50 15.99
C GLN A 21 -15.87 2.97 14.58
N THR A 22 -16.49 1.85 14.23
CA THR A 22 -16.50 1.31 12.88
C THR A 22 -17.53 2.07 12.06
N LYS A 23 -17.15 2.60 10.91
CA LYS A 23 -18.05 3.30 9.97
C LYS A 23 -18.01 2.61 8.62
N THR A 24 -19.14 2.07 8.20
CA THR A 24 -19.30 1.53 6.85
C THR A 24 -19.94 2.58 5.94
N VAL A 25 -19.37 2.76 4.75
CA VAL A 25 -19.86 3.64 3.71
C VAL A 25 -20.01 2.83 2.43
N GLN A 26 -21.24 2.70 1.93
CA GLN A 26 -21.50 2.20 0.58
C GLN A 26 -21.08 3.28 -0.41
N VAL A 27 -20.40 2.90 -1.47
CA VAL A 27 -19.87 3.84 -2.46
C VAL A 27 -20.34 3.46 -3.86
N ALA A 28 -20.34 4.42 -4.77
CA ALA A 28 -20.61 4.15 -6.18
C ALA A 28 -19.51 3.25 -6.77
N ALA A 29 -19.79 2.60 -7.89
CA ALA A 29 -18.83 1.74 -8.58
C ALA A 29 -17.56 2.50 -8.96
N PHE A 30 -16.42 1.82 -8.80
CA PHE A 30 -15.09 2.33 -9.15
C PHE A 30 -14.21 1.21 -9.69
N GLU A 31 -13.20 1.57 -10.43
CA GLU A 31 -12.14 0.68 -10.92
C GLU A 31 -10.75 1.16 -10.51
N LYS A 32 -10.68 2.38 -9.97
CA LYS A 32 -9.44 3.03 -9.55
C LYS A 32 -9.53 3.40 -8.09
N VAL A 33 -8.44 3.14 -7.35
CA VAL A 33 -8.33 3.48 -5.92
C VAL A 33 -7.12 4.36 -5.69
N ILE A 34 -7.29 5.46 -4.97
CA ILE A 34 -6.21 6.31 -4.49
C ILE A 34 -6.26 6.34 -2.96
N ILE A 35 -5.22 5.79 -2.35
CA ILE A 35 -5.00 5.79 -0.90
C ILE A 35 -4.02 6.92 -0.58
N SER A 36 -4.43 7.83 0.27
CA SER A 36 -3.63 9.00 0.69
C SER A 36 -2.86 8.69 1.98
N PRO A 37 -1.84 9.50 2.35
CA PRO A 37 -1.01 9.25 3.53
C PRO A 37 -1.81 9.08 4.83
N HIS A 38 -1.23 8.34 5.76
CA HIS A 38 -1.74 8.05 7.11
C HIS A 38 -2.93 7.08 7.18
N ILE A 39 -3.21 6.35 6.10
CA ILE A 39 -4.30 5.37 6.04
C ILE A 39 -3.74 4.01 5.62
N ALA A 40 -3.71 3.05 6.55
CA ALA A 40 -3.45 1.65 6.22
C ALA A 40 -4.71 1.01 5.64
N VAL A 41 -4.56 0.17 4.61
CA VAL A 41 -5.72 -0.37 3.88
C VAL A 41 -5.60 -1.86 3.63
N GLU A 42 -6.72 -2.55 3.82
CA GLU A 42 -6.95 -3.89 3.30
C GLU A 42 -7.96 -3.81 2.15
N LEU A 43 -7.60 -4.36 0.98
CA LEU A 43 -8.49 -4.46 -0.18
C LEU A 43 -8.95 -5.91 -0.33
N VAL A 44 -10.26 -6.07 -0.52
CA VAL A 44 -10.90 -7.38 -0.76
C VAL A 44 -11.87 -7.28 -1.93
N GLN A 45 -11.98 -8.32 -2.73
CA GLN A 45 -12.97 -8.39 -3.78
C GLN A 45 -14.34 -8.78 -3.19
N GLY A 46 -15.41 -8.20 -3.69
CA GLY A 46 -16.78 -8.50 -3.26
C GLY A 46 -17.83 -8.07 -4.27
N ALA A 47 -19.08 -8.39 -4.01
CA ALA A 47 -20.19 -8.10 -4.93
C ALA A 47 -20.62 -6.63 -4.92
N GLU A 48 -20.39 -5.92 -3.82
CA GLU A 48 -20.80 -4.52 -3.63
C GLU A 48 -19.63 -3.69 -3.12
N GLU A 49 -19.41 -2.51 -3.70
CA GLU A 49 -18.34 -1.62 -3.33
C GLU A 49 -18.63 -0.90 -2.02
N SER A 50 -17.69 -0.98 -1.10
CA SER A 50 -17.81 -0.32 0.20
C SER A 50 -16.46 0.05 0.79
N VAL A 51 -16.49 0.99 1.73
CA VAL A 51 -15.34 1.35 2.55
C VAL A 51 -15.75 1.26 4.02
N VAL A 52 -15.03 0.46 4.79
CA VAL A 52 -15.21 0.33 6.23
C VAL A 52 -14.01 0.98 6.91
N ILE A 53 -14.23 2.01 7.72
CA ILE A 53 -13.20 2.53 8.62
C ILE A 53 -13.24 1.68 9.87
N GLU A 54 -12.21 0.88 10.09
CA GLU A 54 -12.11 -0.06 11.20
C GLU A 54 -11.56 0.58 12.46
N ASN A 55 -10.62 1.52 12.28
CA ASN A 55 -10.02 2.27 13.37
C ASN A 55 -9.65 3.68 12.91
N ALA A 56 -9.78 4.68 13.80
CA ALA A 56 -9.37 6.04 13.53
C ALA A 56 -8.87 6.72 14.81
N LYS A 57 -7.70 7.33 14.71
CA LYS A 57 -7.11 8.20 15.74
C LYS A 57 -7.51 9.67 15.54
N VAL A 58 -8.28 9.95 14.50
CA VAL A 58 -8.83 11.27 14.17
C VAL A 58 -10.35 11.23 14.16
N PRO A 59 -11.05 12.35 14.36
CA PRO A 59 -12.50 12.41 14.20
C PRO A 59 -12.94 11.95 12.81
N MET A 60 -14.05 11.20 12.75
CA MET A 60 -14.57 10.61 11.50
C MET A 60 -14.89 11.65 10.41
N ASN A 61 -15.21 12.89 10.79
CA ASN A 61 -15.46 13.97 9.83
C ASN A 61 -14.19 14.49 9.14
N LYS A 62 -12.99 14.08 9.60
CA LYS A 62 -11.71 14.35 8.91
C LYS A 62 -11.32 13.28 7.89
N ILE A 63 -12.04 12.16 7.88
CA ILE A 63 -11.80 11.08 6.93
C ILE A 63 -12.75 11.24 5.74
N ASN A 64 -12.19 11.43 4.58
CA ASN A 64 -12.94 11.62 3.34
C ASN A 64 -12.90 10.35 2.51
N ILE A 65 -14.09 9.89 2.11
CA ILE A 65 -14.31 8.79 1.19
C ILE A 65 -15.13 9.34 0.04
N LYS A 66 -14.55 9.43 -1.15
CA LYS A 66 -15.20 10.05 -2.31
C LYS A 66 -14.96 9.21 -3.56
N VAL A 67 -16.00 9.03 -4.35
CA VAL A 67 -15.90 8.51 -5.72
C VAL A 67 -16.12 9.67 -6.67
N GLU A 68 -15.11 9.93 -7.50
CA GLU A 68 -15.14 10.96 -8.54
C GLU A 68 -14.90 10.26 -9.91
N GLY A 69 -15.93 10.23 -10.75
CA GLY A 69 -15.96 9.36 -11.94
C GLY A 69 -15.87 7.88 -11.52
N ASN A 70 -14.87 7.15 -12.00
CA ASN A 70 -14.59 5.75 -11.62
C ASN A 70 -13.45 5.61 -10.62
N THR A 71 -13.13 6.66 -9.85
CA THR A 71 -12.00 6.68 -8.92
C THR A 71 -12.47 6.88 -7.48
N LEU A 72 -12.28 5.87 -6.64
CA LEU A 72 -12.40 5.98 -5.19
C LEU A 72 -11.15 6.64 -4.63
N ARG A 73 -11.34 7.67 -3.82
CA ARG A 73 -10.26 8.30 -3.05
C ARG A 73 -10.57 8.28 -1.57
N VAL A 74 -9.63 7.76 -0.77
CA VAL A 74 -9.69 7.77 0.70
C VAL A 74 -8.55 8.65 1.21
N TYR A 75 -8.88 9.71 1.97
CA TYR A 75 -7.88 10.67 2.44
C TYR A 75 -8.30 11.39 3.72
N LEU A 76 -7.32 11.91 4.46
CA LEU A 76 -7.54 12.79 5.60
C LEU A 76 -7.54 14.26 5.19
N ASP A 77 -8.32 15.10 5.88
CA ASP A 77 -8.25 16.54 5.72
C ASP A 77 -6.82 17.05 5.95
N GLY A 78 -6.29 17.78 4.98
CA GLY A 78 -4.91 18.26 5.03
C GLY A 78 -3.83 17.24 4.63
N ALA A 79 -4.20 16.02 4.21
CA ALA A 79 -3.28 14.99 3.73
C ALA A 79 -3.78 14.30 2.45
N LYS A 80 -4.38 15.04 1.52
CA LYS A 80 -4.93 14.47 0.27
C LYS A 80 -3.86 13.95 -0.69
N MET A 81 -2.74 14.63 -0.80
CA MET A 81 -1.59 14.23 -1.65
C MET A 81 -0.33 14.09 -0.82
N VAL A 82 -0.02 15.12 -0.08
CA VAL A 82 1.03 15.20 0.94
C VAL A 82 0.46 15.78 2.20
N THR A 83 1.07 15.48 3.34
CA THR A 83 0.61 15.97 4.63
C THR A 83 0.98 17.44 4.81
N LYS A 84 0.00 18.28 5.17
CA LYS A 84 0.24 19.67 5.53
C LYS A 84 1.07 19.75 6.81
N SER A 85 1.83 20.83 6.91
CA SER A 85 2.58 21.18 8.11
C SER A 85 2.06 22.48 8.70
N GLU A 86 2.06 22.58 10.02
CA GLU A 86 1.80 23.80 10.77
C GLU A 86 3.09 24.38 11.34
N ARG A 87 3.13 25.71 11.53
CA ARG A 87 4.25 26.35 12.21
C ARG A 87 4.08 26.20 13.71
N VAL A 88 5.10 25.67 14.36
CA VAL A 88 5.16 25.55 15.82
C VAL A 88 6.29 26.44 16.31
N SER A 89 5.99 27.31 17.29
CA SER A 89 6.97 28.15 17.96
C SER A 89 6.83 27.93 19.46
N THR A 90 7.91 27.43 20.06
CA THR A 90 8.09 27.33 21.52
C THR A 90 9.33 28.15 21.91
N ASP A 91 9.54 28.39 23.18
CA ASP A 91 10.72 29.15 23.68
C ASP A 91 12.05 28.53 23.27
N LYS A 92 12.07 27.21 22.96
CA LYS A 92 13.26 26.45 22.64
C LYS A 92 13.39 26.04 21.17
N TRP A 93 12.28 26.11 20.39
CA TRP A 93 12.28 25.63 19.00
C TRP A 93 11.23 26.33 18.14
N LYS A 94 11.64 26.71 16.92
CA LYS A 94 10.76 27.24 15.88
C LYS A 94 10.92 26.43 14.61
N GLY A 95 9.81 25.86 14.09
CA GLY A 95 9.88 25.02 12.89
C GLY A 95 8.51 24.68 12.33
N LYS A 96 8.49 23.79 11.36
CA LYS A 96 7.26 23.19 10.81
C LYS A 96 7.10 21.79 11.35
N LYS A 97 5.88 21.42 11.77
CA LYS A 97 5.53 20.07 12.22
C LYS A 97 4.38 19.56 11.35
N SER A 98 4.47 18.31 10.93
CA SER A 98 3.37 17.63 10.24
C SER A 98 2.13 17.57 11.14
N ILE A 99 0.94 17.82 10.57
CA ILE A 99 -0.34 17.75 11.31
C ILE A 99 -0.74 16.31 11.67
N TYR A 100 -0.19 15.32 11.00
CA TYR A 100 -0.34 13.90 11.29
C TYR A 100 1.03 13.23 11.38
N ASN A 101 1.10 12.12 12.14
CA ASN A 101 2.30 11.32 12.28
C ASN A 101 1.92 9.84 12.39
N GLY A 102 2.55 8.98 11.56
CA GLY A 102 2.23 7.57 11.44
C GLY A 102 0.78 7.31 11.00
N THR A 103 0.29 6.10 11.16
CA THR A 103 -1.05 5.69 10.74
C THR A 103 -2.14 6.30 11.62
N MET A 104 -3.03 7.06 11.01
CA MET A 104 -4.17 7.73 11.65
C MET A 104 -5.48 6.99 11.47
N ALA A 105 -5.62 6.16 10.44
CA ALA A 105 -6.79 5.32 10.23
C ALA A 105 -6.42 3.98 9.59
N THR A 106 -7.26 2.98 9.84
CA THR A 106 -7.26 1.72 9.10
C THR A 106 -8.60 1.56 8.39
N ALA A 107 -8.54 1.13 7.13
CA ALA A 107 -9.73 0.96 6.32
C ALA A 107 -9.71 -0.39 5.58
N LYS A 108 -10.90 -0.96 5.40
CA LYS A 108 -11.13 -2.07 4.50
C LYS A 108 -11.92 -1.57 3.30
N ILE A 109 -11.42 -1.78 2.10
CA ILE A 109 -12.06 -1.41 0.84
C ILE A 109 -12.51 -2.67 0.14
N THR A 110 -13.83 -2.76 -0.15
CA THR A 110 -14.38 -3.83 -0.98
C THR A 110 -14.55 -3.29 -2.41
N TYR A 111 -14.00 -3.98 -3.40
CA TYR A 111 -14.07 -3.64 -4.81
C TYR A 111 -14.62 -4.80 -5.65
N ARG A 112 -15.22 -4.53 -6.81
CA ARG A 112 -15.57 -5.55 -7.82
C ARG A 112 -14.44 -5.71 -8.83
N THR A 113 -13.92 -4.61 -9.33
CA THR A 113 -12.82 -4.54 -10.29
C THR A 113 -11.79 -3.53 -9.82
N LEU A 114 -10.49 -3.81 -9.99
CA LEU A 114 -9.41 -2.93 -9.54
C LEU A 114 -8.32 -2.80 -10.62
N ASN A 115 -8.51 -1.91 -11.60
CA ASN A 115 -7.56 -1.72 -12.71
C ASN A 115 -6.41 -0.77 -12.37
N ASN A 116 -6.59 0.09 -11.36
CA ASN A 116 -5.55 1.06 -10.98
C ASN A 116 -5.53 1.26 -9.46
N LEU A 117 -4.36 1.08 -8.86
CA LEU A 117 -4.13 1.32 -7.44
C LEU A 117 -2.99 2.33 -7.26
N SER A 118 -3.29 3.48 -6.65
CA SER A 118 -2.28 4.50 -6.30
C SER A 118 -2.19 4.63 -4.79
N ILE A 119 -1.01 4.40 -4.24
CA ILE A 119 -0.72 4.40 -2.80
C ILE A 119 0.24 5.53 -2.51
N ARG A 120 -0.03 6.30 -1.45
CA ARG A 120 0.78 7.44 -1.03
C ARG A 120 0.99 7.39 0.48
N GLY A 121 2.22 7.56 0.93
CA GLY A 121 2.57 7.59 2.36
C GLY A 121 3.55 6.49 2.74
N GLU A 122 3.46 6.06 3.99
CA GLU A 122 4.39 5.12 4.63
C GLU A 122 3.64 3.89 5.19
N GLU A 123 2.34 3.78 4.86
CA GLU A 123 1.46 2.81 5.46
C GLU A 123 1.47 1.46 4.72
N VAL A 124 0.98 0.46 5.45
CA VAL A 124 0.80 -0.90 4.91
C VAL A 124 -0.49 -0.98 4.10
N VAL A 125 -0.39 -1.51 2.88
CA VAL A 125 -1.54 -1.83 2.03
C VAL A 125 -1.49 -3.31 1.65
N LYS A 126 -2.61 -4.02 1.85
CA LYS A 126 -2.72 -5.46 1.57
C LYS A 126 -3.89 -5.73 0.64
N VAL A 127 -3.62 -6.36 -0.51
CA VAL A 127 -4.66 -6.90 -1.40
C VAL A 127 -4.81 -8.39 -1.10
N LYS A 128 -5.92 -8.74 -0.44
CA LYS A 128 -6.13 -10.07 0.16
C LYS A 128 -6.77 -11.07 -0.79
N SER A 129 -7.66 -10.61 -1.65
CA SER A 129 -8.34 -11.47 -2.62
C SER A 129 -7.42 -11.81 -3.78
N VAL A 130 -7.69 -12.92 -4.44
CA VAL A 130 -7.14 -13.18 -5.76
C VAL A 130 -7.61 -12.08 -6.70
N LEU A 131 -6.67 -11.47 -7.42
CA LEU A 131 -6.97 -10.48 -8.45
C LEU A 131 -6.79 -11.15 -9.82
N GLU A 132 -7.93 -11.45 -10.46
CA GLU A 132 -7.99 -12.10 -11.77
C GLU A 132 -8.62 -11.14 -12.77
N GLN A 133 -7.82 -10.63 -13.70
CA GLN A 133 -8.22 -9.65 -14.72
C GLN A 133 -7.14 -9.47 -15.78
N GLU A 134 -7.39 -8.65 -16.82
CA GLU A 134 -6.40 -8.39 -17.86
C GLU A 134 -5.23 -7.56 -17.33
N ASP A 135 -5.51 -6.37 -16.78
CA ASP A 135 -4.48 -5.39 -16.43
C ASP A 135 -4.57 -4.89 -15.00
N LEU A 136 -3.40 -4.67 -14.38
CA LEU A 136 -3.27 -3.87 -13.17
C LEU A 136 -2.17 -2.81 -13.32
N LYS A 137 -2.49 -1.56 -13.01
CA LYS A 137 -1.52 -0.46 -12.85
C LYS A 137 -1.38 -0.10 -11.39
N LEU A 138 -0.18 -0.27 -10.85
CA LEU A 138 0.16 0.05 -9.47
C LEU A 138 1.15 1.22 -9.44
N ALA A 139 0.84 2.26 -8.68
CA ALA A 139 1.74 3.38 -8.43
C ALA A 139 1.92 3.57 -6.91
N ILE A 140 3.16 3.52 -6.44
CA ILE A 140 3.51 3.65 -5.02
C ILE A 140 4.37 4.90 -4.85
N TYR A 141 4.00 5.78 -3.92
CA TYR A 141 4.69 7.03 -3.63
C TYR A 141 4.99 7.12 -2.13
N GLY A 142 6.26 7.16 -1.76
CA GLY A 142 6.72 7.28 -0.38
C GLY A 142 7.46 6.02 0.10
N GLU A 143 7.18 5.57 1.33
CA GLU A 143 7.87 4.46 2.00
C GLU A 143 6.89 3.34 2.38
N SER A 144 5.91 3.08 1.50
CA SER A 144 4.83 2.12 1.77
C SER A 144 5.27 0.66 1.65
N LYS A 145 4.62 -0.21 2.41
CA LYS A 145 4.74 -1.67 2.26
C LYS A 145 3.46 -2.23 1.65
N VAL A 146 3.58 -2.81 0.46
CA VAL A 146 2.43 -3.28 -0.34
C VAL A 146 2.53 -4.78 -0.55
N TYR A 147 1.43 -5.47 -0.26
CA TYR A 147 1.35 -6.93 -0.32
C TYR A 147 0.16 -7.37 -1.18
N PHE A 148 0.43 -8.22 -2.16
CA PHE A 148 -0.58 -8.94 -2.93
C PHE A 148 -0.52 -10.43 -2.58
N ASN A 149 -1.66 -11.01 -2.21
CA ASN A 149 -1.72 -12.44 -1.93
C ASN A 149 -1.62 -13.27 -3.21
N HIS A 150 -2.33 -12.88 -4.28
CA HIS A 150 -2.33 -13.64 -5.52
C HIS A 150 -2.76 -12.76 -6.71
N LEU A 151 -2.00 -12.81 -7.82
CA LEU A 151 -2.30 -12.10 -9.07
C LEU A 151 -2.38 -13.07 -10.25
N ASN A 152 -3.46 -13.00 -11.04
CA ASN A 152 -3.61 -13.63 -12.33
C ASN A 152 -3.93 -12.54 -13.37
N LEU A 153 -2.91 -12.13 -14.15
CA LEU A 153 -3.02 -10.97 -15.03
C LEU A 153 -2.38 -11.27 -16.39
N GLU A 154 -2.83 -10.59 -17.43
CA GLU A 154 -2.07 -10.49 -18.67
C GLU A 154 -0.93 -9.47 -18.53
N GLU A 155 -1.21 -8.27 -17.98
CA GLU A 155 -0.19 -7.24 -17.76
C GLU A 155 -0.23 -6.63 -16.36
N LEU A 156 0.94 -6.59 -15.71
CA LEU A 156 1.20 -5.83 -14.49
C LEU A 156 2.17 -4.69 -14.78
N THR A 157 1.73 -3.46 -14.59
CA THR A 157 2.61 -2.28 -14.65
C THR A 157 2.74 -1.67 -13.26
N VAL A 158 3.99 -1.59 -12.76
CA VAL A 158 4.32 -1.03 -11.45
C VAL A 158 5.25 0.18 -11.60
N ALA A 159 4.91 1.28 -10.93
CA ALA A 159 5.79 2.43 -10.78
C ALA A 159 5.98 2.74 -9.28
N ILE A 160 7.23 2.77 -8.82
CA ILE A 160 7.58 3.04 -7.42
C ILE A 160 8.41 4.32 -7.36
N TYR A 161 8.02 5.26 -6.50
CA TYR A 161 8.69 6.53 -6.26
C TYR A 161 8.98 6.68 -4.78
N GLY A 162 10.22 6.42 -4.36
CA GLY A 162 10.69 6.49 -2.97
C GLY A 162 11.27 5.16 -2.48
N GLU A 163 11.16 4.90 -1.18
CA GLU A 163 11.77 3.75 -0.49
C GLU A 163 10.68 2.73 -0.11
N SER A 164 10.11 2.04 -1.09
CA SER A 164 8.97 1.17 -0.86
C SER A 164 9.29 -0.31 -1.04
N TYR A 165 8.53 -1.13 -0.30
CA TYR A 165 8.54 -2.59 -0.43
C TYR A 165 7.29 -3.09 -1.12
N LEU A 166 7.45 -3.91 -2.16
CA LEU A 166 6.36 -4.61 -2.83
C LEU A 166 6.59 -6.11 -2.75
N GLU A 167 5.59 -6.85 -2.27
CA GLU A 167 5.57 -8.32 -2.30
C GLU A 167 4.35 -8.84 -3.03
N ILE A 168 4.58 -9.82 -3.92
CA ILE A 168 3.54 -10.59 -4.58
C ILE A 168 3.79 -12.05 -4.21
N ALA A 169 2.92 -12.61 -3.37
CA ALA A 169 3.14 -13.89 -2.72
C ALA A 169 2.85 -15.10 -3.61
N ASP A 170 2.07 -14.94 -4.67
CA ASP A 170 1.74 -16.03 -5.61
C ASP A 170 1.08 -15.49 -6.88
N GLY A 171 1.00 -16.32 -7.92
CA GLY A 171 0.22 -16.05 -9.11
C GLY A 171 0.95 -16.24 -10.43
N GLU A 172 0.31 -15.73 -11.49
CA GLU A 172 0.84 -15.78 -12.84
C GLU A 172 0.54 -14.48 -13.58
N VAL A 173 1.54 -13.94 -14.27
CA VAL A 173 1.42 -12.71 -15.06
C VAL A 173 2.16 -12.90 -16.38
N GLN A 174 1.52 -12.69 -17.51
CA GLN A 174 2.17 -12.84 -18.81
C GLN A 174 3.32 -11.84 -18.98
N ARG A 175 3.04 -10.57 -18.71
CA ARG A 175 4.00 -9.48 -18.82
C ARG A 175 4.00 -8.62 -17.55
N GLN A 176 5.18 -8.38 -17.00
CA GLN A 176 5.33 -7.39 -15.92
C GLN A 176 6.35 -6.29 -16.28
N VAL A 177 6.03 -5.08 -15.91
CA VAL A 177 6.86 -3.90 -16.14
C VAL A 177 7.06 -3.16 -14.81
N PHE A 178 8.30 -3.12 -14.35
CA PHE A 178 8.69 -2.34 -13.16
C PHE A 178 9.45 -1.08 -13.57
N ARG A 179 9.06 0.05 -12.95
CA ARG A 179 9.80 1.31 -12.99
C ARG A 179 10.02 1.76 -11.55
N ALA A 180 11.26 1.77 -11.09
CA ALA A 180 11.64 2.18 -9.75
C ALA A 180 12.45 3.47 -9.79
N TYR A 181 12.07 4.42 -8.94
CA TYR A 181 12.74 5.71 -8.78
C TYR A 181 13.02 5.92 -7.29
N GLY A 182 14.25 5.65 -6.85
CA GLY A 182 14.69 5.68 -5.46
C GLY A 182 15.22 4.34 -4.98
N GLU A 183 15.05 4.06 -3.68
CA GLU A 183 15.51 2.83 -3.05
C GLU A 183 14.31 1.88 -2.88
N SER A 184 14.14 0.94 -3.79
CA SER A 184 12.96 0.08 -3.82
C SER A 184 13.32 -1.39 -3.70
N GLU A 185 12.49 -2.13 -2.99
CA GLU A 185 12.60 -3.59 -2.92
C GLU A 185 11.32 -4.24 -3.48
N VAL A 186 11.48 -5.13 -4.45
CA VAL A 186 10.38 -5.89 -5.06
C VAL A 186 10.65 -7.37 -4.91
N ASN A 187 9.74 -8.08 -4.25
CA ASN A 187 9.75 -9.53 -4.14
C ASN A 187 8.53 -10.12 -4.86
N ALA A 188 8.75 -10.65 -6.06
CA ALA A 188 7.78 -11.36 -6.88
C ALA A 188 8.32 -12.72 -7.32
N LEU A 189 9.09 -13.38 -6.46
CA LEU A 189 9.76 -14.63 -6.76
C LEU A 189 8.79 -15.79 -6.90
N GLU A 190 7.72 -15.80 -6.12
CA GLU A 190 6.70 -16.84 -6.12
C GLU A 190 5.65 -16.63 -7.23
N MET A 191 5.66 -15.48 -7.90
CA MET A 191 4.78 -15.19 -9.02
C MET A 191 5.48 -15.52 -10.34
N ARG A 192 4.94 -16.48 -11.10
CA ARG A 192 5.46 -16.85 -12.42
C ARG A 192 5.16 -15.78 -13.45
N ASN A 193 6.12 -15.48 -14.32
CA ASN A 193 5.85 -14.65 -15.48
C ASN A 193 6.68 -15.04 -16.71
N SER A 194 6.19 -14.65 -17.89
CA SER A 194 6.90 -14.89 -19.15
C SER A 194 7.91 -13.79 -19.43
N VAL A 195 7.49 -12.53 -19.37
CA VAL A 195 8.32 -11.39 -19.75
C VAL A 195 8.38 -10.34 -18.67
N THR A 196 9.58 -10.04 -18.18
CA THR A 196 9.84 -8.95 -17.23
C THR A 196 10.65 -7.83 -17.88
N LYS A 197 10.19 -6.59 -17.71
CA LYS A 197 10.98 -5.39 -18.00
C LYS A 197 11.20 -4.59 -16.72
N ILE A 198 12.45 -4.36 -16.35
CA ILE A 198 12.86 -3.53 -15.21
C ILE A 198 13.55 -2.27 -15.74
N THR A 199 13.13 -1.11 -15.25
CA THR A 199 13.81 0.16 -15.42
C THR A 199 14.00 0.78 -14.03
N ALA A 200 15.25 0.86 -13.57
CA ALA A 200 15.58 1.35 -12.24
C ALA A 200 16.40 2.65 -12.33
N TYR A 201 16.03 3.61 -11.49
CA TYR A 201 16.75 4.87 -11.26
C TYR A 201 17.02 5.01 -9.76
N GLY A 202 18.27 4.84 -9.33
CA GLY A 202 18.70 4.81 -7.93
C GLY A 202 19.12 3.41 -7.51
N GLU A 203 18.89 3.06 -6.23
CA GLU A 203 19.27 1.77 -5.66
C GLU A 203 18.04 0.88 -5.51
N SER A 204 18.02 -0.27 -6.18
CA SER A 204 16.83 -1.12 -6.14
C SER A 204 17.17 -2.61 -6.15
N ASN A 205 16.37 -3.38 -5.43
CA ASN A 205 16.48 -4.82 -5.36
C ASN A 205 15.24 -5.50 -5.91
N PHE A 206 15.42 -6.40 -6.88
CA PHE A 206 14.34 -7.18 -7.46
C PHE A 206 14.58 -8.67 -7.29
N ARG A 207 13.52 -9.39 -6.93
CA ARG A 207 13.44 -10.84 -6.93
C ARG A 207 12.27 -11.26 -7.79
N VAL A 208 12.52 -11.94 -8.91
CA VAL A 208 11.51 -12.25 -9.93
C VAL A 208 11.65 -13.67 -10.47
N ASN A 209 10.55 -14.25 -10.92
CA ASN A 209 10.53 -15.57 -11.59
C ASN A 209 10.13 -15.36 -13.05
N VAL A 210 11.05 -15.57 -13.99
CA VAL A 210 10.87 -15.22 -15.41
C VAL A 210 11.25 -16.38 -16.30
N SER A 211 10.35 -16.81 -17.17
CA SER A 211 10.59 -17.99 -18.02
C SER A 211 11.12 -17.69 -19.42
N ASP A 212 10.84 -16.51 -19.99
CA ASP A 212 11.14 -16.20 -21.39
C ASP A 212 12.16 -15.06 -21.54
N ARG A 213 11.83 -13.84 -21.06
CA ARG A 213 12.72 -12.68 -21.26
C ARG A 213 12.77 -11.74 -20.06
N LEU A 214 13.99 -11.43 -19.60
CA LEU A 214 14.25 -10.40 -18.58
C LEU A 214 15.04 -9.24 -19.20
N LYS A 215 14.35 -8.11 -19.44
CA LYS A 215 14.99 -6.88 -19.92
C LYS A 215 15.30 -5.93 -18.79
N VAL A 216 16.55 -5.50 -18.68
CA VAL A 216 17.03 -4.62 -17.60
C VAL A 216 17.61 -3.33 -18.16
N THR A 217 17.13 -2.20 -17.64
CA THR A 217 17.69 -0.86 -17.86
C THR A 217 17.97 -0.24 -16.50
N CYS A 218 19.20 0.21 -16.25
CA CYS A 218 19.63 0.69 -14.95
C CYS A 218 20.33 2.04 -15.06
N TYR A 219 19.97 2.97 -14.17
CA TYR A 219 20.63 4.25 -13.94
C TYR A 219 20.89 4.38 -12.42
N GLY A 220 21.99 3.81 -11.93
CA GLY A 220 22.34 3.71 -10.53
C GLY A 220 22.84 2.32 -10.16
N GLU A 221 22.42 1.77 -9.01
CA GLU A 221 22.83 0.45 -8.53
C GLU A 221 21.60 -0.47 -8.40
N THR A 222 21.58 -1.58 -9.11
CA THR A 222 20.43 -2.49 -9.10
C THR A 222 20.88 -3.93 -8.97
N THR A 223 20.33 -4.64 -7.99
CA THR A 223 20.50 -6.09 -7.83
C THR A 223 19.23 -6.79 -8.28
N ILE A 224 19.37 -7.77 -9.18
CA ILE A 224 18.25 -8.56 -9.68
C ILE A 224 18.57 -10.04 -9.46
N ASN A 225 17.84 -10.67 -8.57
CA ASN A 225 17.88 -12.12 -8.37
C ASN A 225 16.67 -12.74 -9.09
N TYR A 226 16.91 -13.71 -9.97
CA TYR A 226 15.82 -14.32 -10.70
C TYR A 226 15.88 -15.84 -10.71
N THR A 227 14.69 -16.45 -10.87
CA THR A 227 14.51 -17.88 -11.19
C THR A 227 13.89 -18.01 -12.58
N GLY A 228 13.86 -19.26 -13.11
CA GLY A 228 13.38 -19.53 -14.47
C GLY A 228 14.50 -19.47 -15.51
N ASP A 229 14.15 -19.67 -16.79
CA ASP A 229 15.10 -19.85 -17.90
C ASP A 229 15.15 -18.66 -18.86
N ALA A 230 14.88 -17.46 -18.35
CA ALA A 230 14.79 -16.25 -19.15
C ALA A 230 16.07 -15.89 -19.91
N GLU A 231 15.92 -15.46 -21.16
CA GLU A 231 16.96 -14.73 -21.88
C GLU A 231 17.16 -13.36 -21.26
N ILE A 232 18.42 -13.01 -20.95
CA ILE A 232 18.75 -11.73 -20.34
C ILE A 232 19.07 -10.68 -21.42
N ASP A 233 18.24 -9.64 -21.51
CA ASP A 233 18.45 -8.48 -22.37
C ASP A 233 18.94 -7.30 -21.50
N LYS A 234 20.27 -7.11 -21.49
CA LYS A 234 20.86 -5.90 -20.86
C LYS A 234 20.74 -4.74 -21.81
N GLY A 235 19.81 -3.84 -21.52
CA GLY A 235 19.67 -2.55 -22.19
C GLY A 235 20.72 -1.55 -21.76
N ILE A 236 20.33 -0.30 -21.54
CA ILE A 236 21.25 0.74 -21.08
C ILE A 236 21.54 0.52 -19.59
N VAL A 237 22.83 0.44 -19.23
CA VAL A 237 23.29 0.38 -17.84
C VAL A 237 24.27 1.55 -17.62
N ILE A 238 23.90 2.48 -16.73
CA ILE A 238 24.74 3.58 -16.27
C ILE A 238 24.85 3.42 -14.74
N GLY A 239 25.98 2.99 -14.25
CA GLY A 239 26.20 2.52 -12.89
C GLY A 239 26.43 1.01 -12.86
N GLU A 240 25.77 0.29 -11.94
CA GLU A 240 25.96 -1.15 -11.77
C GLU A 240 24.61 -1.90 -11.84
N ALA A 241 24.56 -2.96 -12.64
CA ALA A 241 23.42 -3.87 -12.66
C ALA A 241 23.92 -5.31 -12.43
N GLU A 242 23.72 -5.81 -11.23
CA GLU A 242 24.02 -7.18 -10.86
C GLU A 242 22.82 -8.08 -11.12
N ILE A 243 22.96 -9.04 -12.05
CA ILE A 243 21.88 -9.96 -12.41
C ILE A 243 22.35 -11.36 -12.10
N ARG A 244 21.68 -12.03 -11.15
CA ARG A 244 22.04 -13.37 -10.67
C ARG A 244 20.88 -14.34 -10.83
N LYS A 245 21.14 -15.51 -11.42
CA LYS A 245 20.19 -16.62 -11.39
C LYS A 245 20.32 -17.34 -10.04
N ILE A 246 19.19 -17.52 -9.34
CA ILE A 246 19.11 -18.15 -8.02
C ILE A 246 18.13 -19.34 -8.08
N GLY A 247 18.57 -20.51 -8.41
CA GLY A 247 17.70 -21.69 -8.51
C GLY A 247 17.76 -22.37 -9.85
#